data_b580bf68269d898a788c38cd7702bf7d
#
_entry.id   b580bf68269d898a788c38cd7702bf7d
#
_cell.length_a   1.000
_cell.length_b   1.000
_cell.length_c   1.000
_cell.angle_alpha   90.00
_cell.angle_beta   90.00
_cell.angle_gamma   90.00
#
_symmetry.space_group_name_H-M   'P 1'
#
loop_
_entity.id
_entity.type
_entity.pdbx_description
1 polymer ?
#
loop_
_entity_poly.entity_id
_entity_poly.type
_entity_poly.pdbx_seq_one_letter_code
_entity_poly.pdbx_strand_id
1 'polypeptide(L)'
;MSIYPISLVNLKNYLAVIIGGGHVAARKLASLWDTDFQIKIISPSLCEDILSLTTLKRDSPVQIISRPYQVGDLRNAFLVIAATNDSQVNEQVWIEAVQEKCLINITNNPAKSNFYNPSILQYGSLTVAFSSIHGCPALLSWLRKQCETIIDDDFIELFEATQLIRIRLIHHYPNNYDIPEDNRIKWENFNNHLISILEKEGVFAAKKAALEFLKKMP
;
A
#
# COMPACT_ATOMS: atom_id res chain seq x y z
N MET A 1 12.83 17.74 -8.61
CA MET A 1 12.43 16.32 -8.48
C MET A 1 10.93 16.26 -8.69
N SER A 2 10.41 15.28 -9.43
CA SER A 2 8.98 15.05 -9.63
C SER A 2 8.59 13.73 -8.94
N ILE A 3 7.34 13.61 -8.45
CA ILE A 3 6.78 12.37 -7.91
C ILE A 3 5.70 11.88 -8.89
N TYR A 4 5.76 10.59 -9.21
CA TYR A 4 4.69 9.88 -9.90
C TYR A 4 4.04 8.90 -8.93
N PRO A 5 2.81 9.17 -8.45
CA PRO A 5 2.14 8.30 -7.49
C PRO A 5 1.57 7.07 -8.19
N ILE A 6 1.90 5.89 -7.67
CA ILE A 6 1.38 4.60 -8.16
C ILE A 6 0.98 3.71 -7.00
N SER A 7 0.02 2.84 -7.24
CA SER A 7 -0.29 1.71 -6.36
C SER A 7 0.17 0.41 -7.02
N LEU A 8 0.93 -0.39 -6.29
CA LEU A 8 1.38 -1.71 -6.72
C LEU A 8 0.33 -2.76 -6.33
N VAL A 9 -0.07 -3.59 -7.27
CA VAL A 9 -1.11 -4.61 -7.07
C VAL A 9 -0.68 -5.96 -7.64
N ASN A 10 -1.30 -7.06 -7.20
CA ASN A 10 -1.01 -8.42 -7.69
C ASN A 10 0.45 -8.85 -7.48
N LEU A 11 0.96 -8.66 -6.26
CA LEU A 11 2.39 -8.77 -5.94
C LEU A 11 2.87 -10.20 -5.62
N LYS A 12 2.02 -11.21 -5.66
CA LYS A 12 2.29 -12.60 -5.26
C LYS A 12 3.53 -13.24 -5.90
N ASN A 13 3.85 -12.83 -7.13
CA ASN A 13 4.98 -13.41 -7.88
C ASN A 13 6.21 -12.49 -7.86
N TYR A 14 6.20 -11.43 -7.08
CA TYR A 14 7.29 -10.47 -7.01
C TYR A 14 8.06 -10.60 -5.71
N LEU A 15 9.38 -10.46 -5.80
CA LEU A 15 10.30 -10.56 -4.67
C LEU A 15 10.64 -9.16 -4.15
N ALA A 16 10.40 -8.94 -2.85
CA ALA A 16 10.90 -7.78 -2.11
C ALA A 16 12.09 -8.21 -1.25
N VAL A 17 13.21 -7.51 -1.35
CA VAL A 17 14.43 -7.80 -0.59
C VAL A 17 14.72 -6.66 0.38
N ILE A 18 14.91 -7.01 1.65
CA ILE A 18 15.33 -6.07 2.71
C ILE A 18 16.75 -6.42 3.12
N ILE A 19 17.66 -5.46 2.99
CA ILE A 19 19.05 -5.59 3.45
C ILE A 19 19.21 -4.83 4.76
N GLY A 20 19.49 -5.56 5.83
CA GLY A 20 19.57 -5.06 7.20
C GLY A 20 18.53 -5.69 8.12
N GLY A 21 18.82 -5.71 9.43
CA GLY A 21 18.01 -6.39 10.45
C GLY A 21 17.67 -5.55 11.67
N GLY A 22 17.87 -4.23 11.60
CA GLY A 22 17.55 -3.30 12.69
C GLY A 22 16.10 -2.81 12.69
N HIS A 23 15.76 -1.90 13.61
CA HIS A 23 14.40 -1.35 13.76
C HIS A 23 13.87 -0.66 12.48
N VAL A 24 14.74 -0.06 11.66
CA VAL A 24 14.31 0.52 10.37
C VAL A 24 13.85 -0.57 9.42
N ALA A 25 14.60 -1.68 9.34
CA ALA A 25 14.22 -2.85 8.55
C ALA A 25 12.91 -3.47 9.05
N ALA A 26 12.72 -3.58 10.39
CA ALA A 26 11.50 -4.06 11.00
C ALA A 26 10.26 -3.23 10.58
N ARG A 27 10.38 -1.89 10.63
CA ARG A 27 9.31 -0.99 10.20
C ARG A 27 9.00 -1.14 8.71
N LYS A 28 10.03 -1.36 7.87
CA LYS A 28 9.85 -1.61 6.44
C LYS A 28 9.23 -2.99 6.18
N LEU A 29 9.64 -4.01 6.93
CA LEU A 29 9.00 -5.32 6.90
C LEU A 29 7.51 -5.20 7.25
N ALA A 30 7.17 -4.49 8.35
CA ALA A 30 5.78 -4.28 8.76
C ALA A 30 4.94 -3.61 7.65
N SER A 31 5.52 -2.68 6.88
CA SER A 31 4.81 -2.04 5.75
C SER A 31 4.57 -2.96 4.55
N LEU A 32 5.32 -4.07 4.43
CA LEU A 32 5.17 -5.08 3.39
C LEU A 32 4.37 -6.31 3.87
N TRP A 33 4.10 -6.39 5.18
CA TRP A 33 3.59 -7.61 5.83
C TRP A 33 2.24 -8.08 5.30
N ASP A 34 1.35 -7.14 5.04
CA ASP A 34 0.00 -7.42 4.55
C ASP A 34 -0.10 -7.35 3.01
N THR A 35 1.06 -7.29 2.34
CA THR A 35 1.13 -7.40 0.89
C THR A 35 1.34 -8.85 0.46
N ASP A 36 1.09 -9.15 -0.81
CA ASP A 36 1.32 -10.49 -1.38
C ASP A 36 2.80 -10.74 -1.77
N PHE A 37 3.73 -9.85 -1.45
CA PHE A 37 5.14 -10.01 -1.80
C PHE A 37 5.74 -11.29 -1.20
N GLN A 38 6.57 -11.97 -1.98
CA GLN A 38 7.58 -12.84 -1.41
C GLN A 38 8.67 -11.95 -0.80
N ILE A 39 8.97 -12.11 0.48
CA ILE A 39 9.89 -11.23 1.19
C ILE A 39 11.16 -11.98 1.56
N LYS A 40 12.31 -11.39 1.28
CA LYS A 40 13.62 -11.89 1.70
C LYS A 40 14.31 -10.84 2.56
N ILE A 41 14.80 -11.24 3.73
CA ILE A 41 15.60 -10.39 4.63
C ILE A 41 17.01 -10.96 4.67
N ILE A 42 18.00 -10.10 4.44
CA ILE A 42 19.42 -10.47 4.49
C ILE A 42 20.10 -9.59 5.52
N SER A 43 20.55 -10.20 6.61
CA SER A 43 21.26 -9.52 7.69
C SER A 43 22.00 -10.52 8.57
N PRO A 44 23.20 -10.19 9.09
CA PRO A 44 23.92 -11.05 10.04
C PRO A 44 23.22 -11.12 11.40
N SER A 45 22.39 -10.15 11.76
CA SER A 45 21.62 -10.10 13.00
C SER A 45 20.26 -9.46 12.78
N LEU A 46 19.28 -9.86 13.59
CA LEU A 46 17.92 -9.36 13.53
C LEU A 46 17.51 -8.79 14.89
N CYS A 47 16.80 -7.66 14.90
CA CYS A 47 16.20 -7.13 16.11
C CYS A 47 14.96 -7.94 16.52
N GLU A 48 14.56 -7.80 17.78
CA GLU A 48 13.41 -8.51 18.35
C GLU A 48 12.10 -8.25 17.60
N ASP A 49 11.91 -7.04 17.06
CA ASP A 49 10.72 -6.69 16.30
C ASP A 49 10.56 -7.56 15.04
N ILE A 50 11.65 -7.84 14.32
CA ILE A 50 11.62 -8.72 13.14
C ILE A 50 11.32 -10.15 13.57
N LEU A 51 11.97 -10.64 14.62
CA LEU A 51 11.76 -11.99 15.15
C LEU A 51 10.31 -12.18 15.59
N SER A 52 9.76 -11.21 16.31
CA SER A 52 8.36 -11.23 16.76
C SER A 52 7.38 -11.26 15.58
N LEU A 53 7.57 -10.40 14.57
CA LEU A 53 6.74 -10.40 13.36
C LEU A 53 6.77 -11.74 12.65
N THR A 54 7.95 -12.33 12.47
CA THR A 54 8.11 -13.58 11.71
C THR A 54 7.64 -14.83 12.45
N THR A 55 7.56 -14.79 13.79
CA THR A 55 7.03 -15.90 14.61
C THR A 55 5.51 -15.91 14.70
N LEU A 56 4.84 -14.76 14.52
CA LEU A 56 3.38 -14.63 14.63
C LEU A 56 2.61 -15.35 13.50
N LYS A 57 3.21 -15.48 12.32
CA LYS A 57 2.61 -16.21 11.18
C LYS A 57 3.53 -17.37 10.79
N ARG A 58 3.15 -18.61 11.10
CA ARG A 58 3.90 -19.81 10.72
C ARG A 58 4.05 -20.00 9.21
N ASP A 59 3.10 -19.49 8.41
CA ASP A 59 3.12 -19.51 6.95
C ASP A 59 3.61 -18.16 6.38
N SER A 60 4.52 -17.49 7.08
CA SER A 60 5.05 -16.19 6.65
C SER A 60 5.79 -16.34 5.30
N PRO A 61 5.50 -15.49 4.30
CA PRO A 61 6.22 -15.47 3.04
C PRO A 61 7.64 -14.89 3.17
N VAL A 62 8.18 -14.81 4.40
CA VAL A 62 9.46 -14.18 4.70
C VAL A 62 10.57 -15.23 4.79
N GLN A 63 11.53 -15.14 3.88
CA GLN A 63 12.79 -15.89 3.92
C GLN A 63 13.84 -15.05 4.65
N ILE A 64 14.45 -15.60 5.70
CA ILE A 64 15.54 -14.96 6.44
C ILE A 64 16.87 -15.61 6.03
N ILE A 65 17.86 -14.79 5.65
CA ILE A 65 19.22 -15.21 5.34
C ILE A 65 20.16 -14.53 6.35
N SER A 66 20.65 -15.32 7.32
CA SER A 66 21.47 -14.84 8.44
C SER A 66 22.95 -14.71 8.04
N ARG A 67 23.28 -13.77 7.17
CA ARG A 67 24.64 -13.41 6.76
C ARG A 67 24.68 -11.98 6.23
N PRO A 68 25.87 -11.39 6.06
CA PRO A 68 26.02 -10.14 5.32
C PRO A 68 25.51 -10.25 3.88
N TYR A 69 25.11 -9.10 3.32
CA TYR A 69 24.81 -8.98 1.90
C TYR A 69 25.97 -9.40 1.02
N GLN A 70 25.67 -10.02 -0.11
CA GLN A 70 26.62 -10.39 -1.16
C GLN A 70 26.05 -10.00 -2.52
N VAL A 71 26.91 -9.57 -3.44
CA VAL A 71 26.51 -9.29 -4.83
C VAL A 71 25.89 -10.56 -5.45
N GLY A 72 24.76 -10.41 -6.09
CA GLY A 72 23.90 -11.49 -6.59
C GLY A 72 22.65 -11.74 -5.74
N ASP A 73 22.57 -11.16 -4.55
CA ASP A 73 21.40 -11.31 -3.65
C ASP A 73 20.13 -10.66 -4.17
N LEU A 74 20.25 -9.68 -5.07
CA LEU A 74 19.13 -8.94 -5.64
C LEU A 74 18.63 -9.52 -6.96
N ARG A 75 19.17 -10.65 -7.43
CA ARG A 75 18.67 -11.29 -8.66
C ARG A 75 17.19 -11.57 -8.56
N ASN A 76 16.46 -11.17 -9.61
CA ASN A 76 14.99 -11.27 -9.69
C ASN A 76 14.22 -10.46 -8.64
N ALA A 77 14.87 -9.59 -7.88
CA ALA A 77 14.17 -8.67 -7.00
C ALA A 77 13.39 -7.63 -7.81
N PHE A 78 12.17 -7.38 -7.41
CA PHE A 78 11.35 -6.29 -7.94
C PHE A 78 11.53 -5.02 -7.11
N LEU A 79 11.58 -5.18 -5.79
CA LEU A 79 11.68 -4.09 -4.84
C LEU A 79 12.80 -4.38 -3.82
N VAL A 80 13.65 -3.39 -3.58
CA VAL A 80 14.78 -3.49 -2.67
C VAL A 80 14.74 -2.37 -1.64
N ILE A 81 14.97 -2.70 -0.38
CA ILE A 81 15.08 -1.73 0.71
C ILE A 81 16.42 -1.94 1.40
N ALA A 82 17.32 -0.96 1.28
CA ALA A 82 18.59 -0.95 2.00
C ALA A 82 18.40 -0.18 3.33
N ALA A 83 18.42 -0.92 4.44
CA ALA A 83 18.20 -0.42 5.79
C ALA A 83 19.37 -0.79 6.72
N THR A 84 20.60 -0.73 6.22
CA THR A 84 21.82 -0.95 7.00
C THR A 84 22.45 0.38 7.41
N ASN A 85 23.25 0.35 8.47
CA ASN A 85 24.09 1.48 8.87
C ASN A 85 25.42 1.52 8.10
N ASP A 86 25.74 0.46 7.37
CA ASP A 86 26.96 0.36 6.57
C ASP A 86 26.75 1.03 5.21
N SER A 87 27.44 2.16 5.02
CA SER A 87 27.35 2.93 3.78
C SER A 87 27.98 2.22 2.59
N GLN A 88 28.97 1.36 2.80
CA GLN A 88 29.61 0.60 1.73
C GLN A 88 28.68 -0.51 1.22
N VAL A 89 28.00 -1.20 2.14
CA VAL A 89 26.97 -2.18 1.79
C VAL A 89 25.82 -1.48 1.05
N ASN A 90 25.33 -0.33 1.55
CA ASN A 90 24.26 0.41 0.87
C ASN A 90 24.67 0.86 -0.54
N GLU A 91 25.94 1.20 -0.75
CA GLU A 91 26.49 1.54 -2.07
C GLU A 91 26.47 0.34 -3.02
N GLN A 92 26.93 -0.82 -2.56
CA GLN A 92 26.93 -2.05 -3.37
C GLN A 92 25.50 -2.49 -3.72
N VAL A 93 24.59 -2.42 -2.75
CA VAL A 93 23.17 -2.69 -2.95
C VAL A 93 22.58 -1.76 -4.01
N TRP A 94 22.91 -0.46 -3.95
CA TRP A 94 22.45 0.50 -4.96
C TRP A 94 22.95 0.16 -6.36
N ILE A 95 24.25 -0.14 -6.50
CA ILE A 95 24.86 -0.49 -7.80
C ILE A 95 24.15 -1.72 -8.39
N GLU A 96 24.00 -2.79 -7.59
CA GLU A 96 23.33 -4.01 -8.05
C GLU A 96 21.85 -3.76 -8.39
N ALA A 97 21.12 -3.01 -7.54
CA ALA A 97 19.72 -2.69 -7.79
C ALA A 97 19.50 -1.89 -9.09
N VAL A 98 20.43 -0.98 -9.43
CA VAL A 98 20.39 -0.25 -10.72
C VAL A 98 20.63 -1.20 -11.89
N GLN A 99 21.60 -2.13 -11.77
CA GLN A 99 21.90 -3.14 -12.81
C GLN A 99 20.70 -4.08 -13.04
N GLU A 100 20.09 -4.55 -11.96
CA GLU A 100 18.90 -5.42 -11.97
C GLU A 100 17.59 -4.67 -12.28
N LYS A 101 17.63 -3.34 -12.41
CA LYS A 101 16.47 -2.46 -12.67
C LYS A 101 15.38 -2.57 -11.60
N CYS A 102 15.77 -2.78 -10.36
CA CYS A 102 14.85 -2.86 -9.22
C CYS A 102 14.30 -1.48 -8.81
N LEU A 103 13.14 -1.48 -8.17
CA LEU A 103 12.76 -0.37 -7.31
C LEU A 103 13.65 -0.39 -6.07
N ILE A 104 14.36 0.73 -5.80
CA ILE A 104 15.32 0.82 -4.67
C ILE A 104 15.00 1.97 -3.74
N ASN A 105 14.93 1.69 -2.44
CA ASN A 105 14.89 2.67 -1.36
C ASN A 105 16.08 2.47 -0.42
N ILE A 106 16.97 3.46 -0.37
CA ILE A 106 18.07 3.50 0.60
C ILE A 106 17.64 4.44 1.72
N THR A 107 17.41 3.89 2.90
CA THR A 107 16.71 4.59 3.98
C THR A 107 17.40 5.86 4.49
N ASN A 108 18.72 5.96 4.34
CA ASN A 108 19.55 7.11 4.73
C ASN A 108 20.11 7.91 3.54
N ASN A 109 19.72 7.58 2.29
CA ASN A 109 20.20 8.28 1.11
C ASN A 109 19.08 8.47 0.07
N PRO A 110 18.29 9.55 0.18
CA PRO A 110 17.22 9.84 -0.77
C PRO A 110 17.69 10.00 -2.22
N ALA A 111 18.90 10.52 -2.44
CA ALA A 111 19.42 10.77 -3.79
C ALA A 111 19.66 9.47 -4.60
N LYS A 112 19.84 8.33 -3.91
CA LYS A 112 20.02 7.00 -4.49
C LYS A 112 18.75 6.14 -4.43
N SER A 113 17.62 6.73 -4.11
CA SER A 113 16.33 6.06 -4.09
C SER A 113 15.49 6.45 -5.29
N ASN A 114 14.82 5.50 -5.91
CA ASN A 114 13.86 5.75 -6.99
C ASN A 114 12.40 5.56 -6.58
N PHE A 115 12.16 5.14 -5.33
CA PHE A 115 10.84 5.16 -4.71
C PHE A 115 10.91 5.50 -3.22
N TYR A 116 9.79 5.95 -2.68
CA TYR A 116 9.59 6.18 -1.25
C TYR A 116 8.27 5.54 -0.80
N ASN A 117 8.27 5.03 0.44
CA ASN A 117 7.01 4.64 1.07
C ASN A 117 6.28 5.90 1.53
N PRO A 118 5.08 6.17 1.06
CA PRO A 118 4.27 7.26 1.58
C PRO A 118 3.85 6.98 3.04
N SER A 119 3.41 8.01 3.75
CA SER A 119 2.63 7.81 4.97
C SER A 119 1.23 7.35 4.55
N ILE A 120 0.73 6.26 5.12
CA ILE A 120 -0.56 5.69 4.74
C ILE A 120 -1.54 5.64 5.91
N LEU A 121 -2.82 5.78 5.59
CA LEU A 121 -3.95 5.33 6.39
C LEU A 121 -4.58 4.14 5.66
N GLN A 122 -4.84 3.08 6.40
CA GLN A 122 -5.43 1.85 5.85
C GLN A 122 -6.69 1.50 6.64
N TYR A 123 -7.83 1.43 5.95
CA TYR A 123 -9.12 1.04 6.49
C TYR A 123 -9.74 0.00 5.57
N GLY A 124 -9.57 -1.28 5.92
CA GLY A 124 -10.00 -2.37 5.04
C GLY A 124 -9.39 -2.22 3.65
N SER A 125 -10.23 -2.05 2.64
CA SER A 125 -9.83 -1.86 1.23
C SER A 125 -9.54 -0.40 0.86
N LEU A 126 -9.81 0.57 1.74
CA LEU A 126 -9.48 1.99 1.52
C LEU A 126 -8.05 2.26 1.95
N THR A 127 -7.25 2.80 1.06
CA THR A 127 -5.90 3.30 1.35
C THR A 127 -5.80 4.77 0.99
N VAL A 128 -5.35 5.59 1.94
CA VAL A 128 -5.00 6.99 1.71
C VAL A 128 -3.50 7.15 1.87
N ALA A 129 -2.81 7.64 0.83
CA ALA A 129 -1.36 7.79 0.81
C ALA A 129 -0.96 9.27 0.76
N PHE A 130 -0.07 9.68 1.65
CA PHE A 130 0.44 11.04 1.76
C PHE A 130 1.91 11.07 1.38
N SER A 131 2.24 11.82 0.33
CA SER A 131 3.61 12.01 -0.16
C SER A 131 3.93 13.49 -0.34
N SER A 132 5.22 13.84 -0.18
CA SER A 132 5.73 15.19 -0.43
C SER A 132 7.14 15.11 -1.02
N ILE A 133 7.45 15.97 -2.00
CA ILE A 133 8.76 15.99 -2.69
C ILE A 133 9.91 16.33 -1.75
N HIS A 134 9.74 17.31 -0.88
CA HIS A 134 10.80 17.80 0.02
C HIS A 134 10.59 17.45 1.48
N GLY A 135 9.54 16.67 1.76
CA GLY A 135 9.17 16.26 3.10
C GLY A 135 8.72 17.44 3.96
N CYS A 136 7.51 17.38 4.48
CA CYS A 136 7.05 18.24 5.56
C CYS A 136 6.36 17.35 6.60
N PRO A 137 7.13 16.59 7.41
CA PRO A 137 6.57 15.56 8.29
C PRO A 137 5.46 16.10 9.20
N ALA A 138 5.63 17.32 9.72
CA ALA A 138 4.64 17.94 10.61
C ALA A 138 3.31 18.20 9.90
N LEU A 139 3.33 18.78 8.69
CA LEU A 139 2.11 19.03 7.91
C LEU A 139 1.48 17.74 7.40
N LEU A 140 2.27 16.76 6.96
CA LEU A 140 1.76 15.46 6.57
C LEU A 140 1.11 14.73 7.75
N SER A 141 1.71 14.81 8.93
CA SER A 141 1.13 14.24 10.16
C SER A 141 -0.16 14.94 10.55
N TRP A 142 -0.22 16.27 10.42
CA TRP A 142 -1.43 17.03 10.66
C TRP A 142 -2.53 16.66 9.66
N LEU A 143 -2.21 16.64 8.35
CA LEU A 143 -3.16 16.28 7.29
C LEU A 143 -3.69 14.85 7.49
N ARG A 144 -2.82 13.91 7.85
CA ARG A 144 -3.21 12.56 8.20
C ARG A 144 -4.26 12.55 9.32
N LYS A 145 -4.02 13.30 10.42
CA LYS A 145 -4.97 13.41 11.53
C LYS A 145 -6.32 14.02 11.09
N GLN A 146 -6.31 15.00 10.17
CA GLN A 146 -7.55 15.53 9.61
C GLN A 146 -8.33 14.46 8.83
N CYS A 147 -7.65 13.66 8.03
CA CYS A 147 -8.29 12.54 7.32
C CYS A 147 -8.85 11.49 8.28
N GLU A 148 -8.15 11.20 9.40
CA GLU A 148 -8.63 10.28 10.45
C GLU A 148 -9.95 10.75 11.10
N THR A 149 -10.22 12.08 11.13
CA THR A 149 -11.49 12.60 11.66
C THR A 149 -12.65 12.52 10.66
N ILE A 150 -12.35 12.41 9.37
CA ILE A 150 -13.36 12.30 8.31
C ILE A 150 -13.69 10.84 8.02
N ILE A 151 -12.68 9.96 8.13
CA ILE A 151 -12.80 8.53 7.86
C ILE A 151 -13.12 7.82 9.19
N ASP A 152 -14.37 7.97 9.61
CA ASP A 152 -14.94 7.27 10.76
C ASP A 152 -15.56 5.92 10.34
N ASP A 153 -16.09 5.17 11.31
CA ASP A 153 -16.69 3.86 11.06
C ASP A 153 -17.88 3.95 10.09
N ASP A 154 -18.70 5.00 10.19
CA ASP A 154 -19.83 5.22 9.28
C ASP A 154 -19.38 5.48 7.85
N PHE A 155 -18.28 6.23 7.67
CA PHE A 155 -17.68 6.44 6.35
C PHE A 155 -17.11 5.15 5.76
N ILE A 156 -16.48 4.32 6.59
CA ILE A 156 -15.93 3.02 6.16
C ILE A 156 -17.06 2.10 5.69
N GLU A 157 -18.16 2.00 6.46
CA GLU A 157 -19.32 1.22 6.07
C GLU A 157 -19.99 1.73 4.77
N LEU A 158 -20.06 3.05 4.59
CA LEU A 158 -20.54 3.66 3.34
C LEU A 158 -19.65 3.27 2.17
N PHE A 159 -18.31 3.35 2.37
CA PHE A 159 -17.34 3.00 1.34
C PHE A 159 -17.44 1.52 0.95
N GLU A 160 -17.55 0.61 1.91
CA GLU A 160 -17.74 -0.83 1.68
C GLU A 160 -19.06 -1.13 0.95
N ALA A 161 -20.15 -0.48 1.34
CA ALA A 161 -21.43 -0.62 0.64
C ALA A 161 -21.34 -0.19 -0.83
N THR A 162 -20.68 0.92 -1.12
CA THR A 162 -20.50 1.40 -2.49
C THR A 162 -19.56 0.49 -3.31
N GLN A 163 -18.54 -0.08 -2.68
CA GLN A 163 -17.71 -1.11 -3.32
C GLN A 163 -18.51 -2.37 -3.68
N LEU A 164 -19.33 -2.86 -2.77
CA LEU A 164 -20.18 -4.04 -3.03
C LEU A 164 -21.13 -3.79 -4.21
N ILE A 165 -21.71 -2.59 -4.32
CA ILE A 165 -22.54 -2.21 -5.47
C ILE A 165 -21.70 -2.29 -6.75
N ARG A 166 -20.50 -1.73 -6.76
CA ARG A 166 -19.60 -1.77 -7.93
C ARG A 166 -19.18 -3.19 -8.31
N ILE A 167 -18.82 -4.02 -7.32
CA ILE A 167 -18.44 -5.43 -7.55
C ILE A 167 -19.60 -6.19 -8.17
N ARG A 168 -20.84 -6.04 -7.69
CA ARG A 168 -22.01 -6.68 -8.28
C ARG A 168 -22.24 -6.24 -9.73
N LEU A 169 -22.09 -4.93 -10.01
CA LEU A 169 -22.21 -4.42 -11.39
C LEU A 169 -21.16 -5.04 -12.30
N ILE A 170 -19.90 -5.10 -11.87
CA ILE A 170 -18.79 -5.71 -12.64
C ILE A 170 -19.02 -7.22 -12.84
N HIS A 171 -19.49 -7.91 -11.82
CA HIS A 171 -19.75 -9.36 -11.91
C HIS A 171 -20.89 -9.66 -12.87
N HIS A 172 -21.92 -8.81 -12.91
CA HIS A 172 -23.03 -8.95 -13.84
C HIS A 172 -22.65 -8.56 -15.29
N TYR A 173 -21.65 -7.68 -15.44
CA TYR A 173 -21.10 -7.22 -16.72
C TYR A 173 -19.58 -7.34 -16.71
N PRO A 174 -19.01 -8.55 -16.95
CA PRO A 174 -17.58 -8.83 -16.76
C PRO A 174 -16.66 -8.03 -17.69
N ASN A 175 -17.18 -7.53 -18.83
CA ASN A 175 -16.47 -6.58 -19.66
C ASN A 175 -16.97 -5.16 -19.34
N ASN A 176 -16.13 -4.29 -18.81
CA ASN A 176 -16.49 -2.89 -18.52
C ASN A 176 -17.07 -2.13 -19.73
N TYR A 177 -16.85 -2.63 -20.94
CA TYR A 177 -17.39 -2.10 -22.19
C TYR A 177 -18.79 -2.62 -22.51
N ASP A 178 -19.24 -3.70 -21.87
CA ASP A 178 -20.56 -4.33 -22.10
C ASP A 178 -21.62 -3.88 -21.09
N ILE A 179 -21.27 -2.95 -20.17
CA ILE A 179 -22.27 -2.35 -19.27
C ILE A 179 -23.23 -1.55 -20.14
N PRO A 180 -24.51 -1.95 -20.24
CA PRO A 180 -25.50 -1.19 -20.99
C PRO A 180 -25.49 0.28 -20.58
N GLU A 181 -25.61 1.18 -21.53
CA GLU A 181 -25.56 2.63 -21.29
C GLU A 181 -26.53 3.06 -20.18
N ASP A 182 -27.72 2.47 -20.15
CA ASP A 182 -28.73 2.71 -19.09
C ASP A 182 -28.21 2.36 -17.68
N ASN A 183 -27.44 1.30 -17.53
CA ASN A 183 -26.90 0.90 -16.21
C ASN A 183 -25.70 1.74 -15.82
N ARG A 184 -24.89 2.19 -16.80
CA ARG A 184 -23.81 3.15 -16.58
C ARG A 184 -24.38 4.50 -16.11
N ILE A 185 -25.40 4.99 -16.81
CA ILE A 185 -26.10 6.23 -16.44
C ILE A 185 -26.76 6.11 -15.06
N LYS A 186 -27.39 4.97 -14.75
CA LYS A 186 -27.97 4.72 -13.42
C LYS A 186 -26.90 4.76 -12.32
N TRP A 187 -25.72 4.18 -12.59
CA TRP A 187 -24.59 4.19 -11.65
C TRP A 187 -24.02 5.60 -11.44
N GLU A 188 -23.82 6.36 -12.51
CA GLU A 188 -23.35 7.75 -12.46
C GLU A 188 -24.37 8.63 -11.71
N ASN A 189 -25.65 8.50 -12.00
CA ASN A 189 -26.72 9.22 -11.31
C ASN A 189 -26.80 8.84 -9.83
N PHE A 190 -26.64 7.55 -9.51
CA PHE A 190 -26.57 7.09 -8.11
C PHE A 190 -25.38 7.70 -7.37
N ASN A 191 -24.18 7.68 -7.96
CA ASN A 191 -23.00 8.28 -7.33
C ASN A 191 -23.17 9.78 -7.09
N ASN A 192 -23.67 10.52 -8.08
CA ASN A 192 -23.91 11.95 -7.94
C ASN A 192 -24.96 12.24 -6.86
N HIS A 193 -26.01 11.44 -6.79
CA HIS A 193 -27.04 11.54 -5.74
C HIS A 193 -26.45 11.21 -4.36
N LEU A 194 -25.64 10.16 -4.25
CA LEU A 194 -24.98 9.76 -3.01
C LEU A 194 -24.05 10.86 -2.47
N ILE A 195 -23.24 11.47 -3.36
CA ILE A 195 -22.37 12.59 -3.00
C ILE A 195 -23.21 13.77 -2.52
N SER A 196 -24.34 14.08 -3.22
CA SER A 196 -25.23 15.17 -2.79
C SER A 196 -25.85 14.92 -1.42
N ILE A 197 -26.21 13.68 -1.08
CA ILE A 197 -26.69 13.32 0.27
C ILE A 197 -25.56 13.48 1.28
N LEU A 198 -24.36 12.99 0.95
CA LEU A 198 -23.18 13.05 1.82
C LEU A 198 -22.86 14.51 2.22
N GLU A 199 -22.90 15.42 1.26
CA GLU A 199 -22.62 16.85 1.47
C GLU A 199 -23.71 17.58 2.26
N LYS A 200 -24.99 17.22 2.07
CA LYS A 200 -26.14 17.94 2.66
C LYS A 200 -26.63 17.33 3.97
N GLU A 201 -26.60 16.01 4.06
CA GLU A 201 -27.26 15.23 5.12
C GLU A 201 -26.28 14.40 5.94
N GLY A 202 -25.01 14.32 5.48
CA GLY A 202 -23.91 13.61 6.16
C GLY A 202 -23.82 12.13 5.84
N VAL A 203 -22.80 11.51 6.44
CA VAL A 203 -22.38 10.13 6.16
C VAL A 203 -23.48 9.10 6.45
N PHE A 204 -24.19 9.26 7.55
CA PHE A 204 -25.24 8.32 7.97
C PHE A 204 -26.38 8.22 6.94
N ALA A 205 -26.86 9.34 6.41
CA ALA A 205 -27.90 9.37 5.40
C ALA A 205 -27.41 8.75 4.07
N ALA A 206 -26.17 9.06 3.67
CA ALA A 206 -25.55 8.50 2.48
C ALA A 206 -25.37 6.96 2.60
N LYS A 207 -24.94 6.46 3.77
CA LYS A 207 -24.85 5.03 4.05
C LYS A 207 -26.19 4.32 3.91
N LYS A 208 -27.25 4.90 4.48
CA LYS A 208 -28.61 4.36 4.37
C LYS A 208 -29.04 4.28 2.91
N ALA A 209 -28.82 5.32 2.11
CA ALA A 209 -29.16 5.34 0.69
C ALA A 209 -28.38 4.29 -0.10
N ALA A 210 -27.08 4.09 0.19
CA ALA A 210 -26.25 3.06 -0.44
C ALA A 210 -26.76 1.65 -0.14
N LEU A 211 -27.10 1.37 1.12
CA LEU A 211 -27.63 0.07 1.54
C LEU A 211 -29.03 -0.22 0.94
N GLU A 212 -29.87 0.79 0.81
CA GLU A 212 -31.17 0.65 0.14
C GLU A 212 -31.04 0.38 -1.35
N PHE A 213 -30.08 1.04 -2.01
CA PHE A 213 -29.76 0.78 -3.41
C PHE A 213 -29.24 -0.66 -3.62
N LEU A 214 -28.34 -1.09 -2.74
CA LEU A 214 -27.75 -2.44 -2.77
C LEU A 214 -28.82 -3.55 -2.65
N LYS A 215 -29.86 -3.32 -1.81
CA LYS A 215 -30.99 -4.25 -1.65
C LYS A 215 -31.89 -4.37 -2.89
N LYS A 216 -31.92 -3.34 -3.72
CA LYS A 216 -32.75 -3.29 -4.94
C LYS A 216 -32.00 -3.81 -6.17
N MET A 217 -30.71 -4.11 -6.02
CA MET A 217 -29.93 -4.71 -7.11
C MET A 217 -30.26 -6.20 -7.25
N PRO A 218 -30.30 -6.73 -8.48
CA PRO A 218 -30.46 -8.14 -8.75
C PRO A 218 -29.31 -8.98 -8.20
#